data_ed0351151b30b725e0dec09625a25bee
#
_entry.id   ed0351151b30b725e0dec09625a25bee
#
_cell.length_a   1.000
_cell.length_b   1.000
_cell.length_c   1.000
_cell.angle_alpha   90.00
_cell.angle_beta   90.00
_cell.angle_gamma   90.00
#
_symmetry.space_group_name_H-M   'P 1'
#
loop_
_entity.id
_entity.type
_entity.pdbx_description
1 polymer ?
#
loop_
_entity_poly.entity_id
_entity_poly.type
_entity_poly.pdbx_seq_one_letter_code
_entity_poly.pdbx_strand_id
1 'polypeptide(L)'
;MWYNQCKGISMEMTDEQIIKVLQTILDKIHNPENGIFQELNLEQKRILEQELADKRNIDIRDVRFDLSGREIFEQRLGDLISCTGMTKAFLYVAQNSGLDLTAVITTEAECLNSGHSNNGHVVPAVKMSDNQYHIFEPRAKNAMGQNFQRMLSQPVAVGKNVFHILNSIKDKPYEVVDIITTEQLEQIKTMDDIIEKSRRKQ
;
A
#
# COMPACT_ATOMS: atom_id res chain seq x y z
N MET A 1 14.36 17.83 43.89
CA MET A 1 14.19 16.68 42.98
C MET A 1 12.80 16.78 42.35
N TRP A 2 12.69 17.54 41.25
CA TRP A 2 11.44 17.80 40.55
C TRP A 2 11.57 17.21 39.15
N TYR A 3 11.03 16.01 38.94
CA TYR A 3 10.84 15.45 37.61
C TYR A 3 9.52 16.00 37.06
N ASN A 4 9.62 17.06 36.26
CA ASN A 4 8.50 17.49 35.42
C ASN A 4 8.25 16.44 34.35
N GLN A 5 7.14 15.70 34.51
CA GLN A 5 6.50 14.96 33.44
C GLN A 5 5.92 15.99 32.45
N CYS A 6 6.68 16.38 31.45
CA CYS A 6 6.13 16.89 30.22
C CYS A 6 5.46 15.71 29.51
N LYS A 7 4.19 15.44 29.81
CA LYS A 7 3.32 14.73 28.88
C LYS A 7 3.26 15.60 27.64
N GLY A 8 4.02 15.20 26.60
CA GLY A 8 3.93 15.82 25.31
C GLY A 8 2.47 15.71 24.85
N ILE A 9 1.84 16.86 24.67
CA ILE A 9 0.57 16.96 23.95
C ILE A 9 0.94 16.54 22.53
N SER A 10 0.60 15.31 22.14
CA SER A 10 0.62 14.94 20.73
C SER A 10 -0.46 15.80 20.08
N MET A 11 -0.06 16.86 19.40
CA MET A 11 -1.01 17.62 18.58
C MET A 11 -1.48 16.66 17.48
N GLU A 12 -2.77 16.30 17.55
CA GLU A 12 -3.40 15.56 16.47
C GLU A 12 -3.31 16.39 15.20
N MET A 13 -2.81 15.79 14.12
CA MET A 13 -2.74 16.47 12.83
C MET A 13 -4.15 16.72 12.30
N THR A 14 -4.34 17.88 11.68
CA THR A 14 -5.55 18.13 10.90
C THR A 14 -5.53 17.32 9.61
N ASP A 15 -6.69 17.08 8.98
CA ASP A 15 -6.78 16.38 7.70
C ASP A 15 -5.93 17.05 6.62
N GLU A 16 -5.87 18.38 6.59
CA GLU A 16 -5.02 19.13 5.65
C GLU A 16 -3.53 18.84 5.87
N GLN A 17 -3.10 18.74 7.14
CA GLN A 17 -1.71 18.40 7.47
C GLN A 17 -1.41 16.96 7.08
N ILE A 18 -2.32 16.02 7.34
CA ILE A 18 -2.20 14.61 6.93
C ILE A 18 -2.05 14.53 5.41
N ILE A 19 -2.94 15.17 4.65
CA ILE A 19 -2.90 15.19 3.17
C ILE A 19 -1.57 15.75 2.67
N LYS A 20 -1.09 16.84 3.25
CA LYS A 20 0.19 17.44 2.86
C LYS A 20 1.37 16.52 3.10
N VAL A 21 1.39 15.80 4.22
CA VAL A 21 2.43 14.80 4.52
C VAL A 21 2.36 13.64 3.54
N LEU A 22 1.16 13.11 3.25
CA LEU A 22 0.95 12.06 2.26
C LEU A 22 1.48 12.48 0.87
N GLN A 23 1.18 13.69 0.44
CA GLN A 23 1.69 14.26 -0.82
C GLN A 23 3.21 14.29 -0.85
N THR A 24 3.84 14.74 0.23
CA THR A 24 5.31 14.77 0.33
C THR A 24 5.92 13.38 0.21
N ILE A 25 5.29 12.35 0.82
CA ILE A 25 5.74 10.96 0.71
C ILE A 25 5.57 10.44 -0.72
N LEU A 26 4.43 10.72 -1.35
CA LEU A 26 4.18 10.32 -2.74
C LEU A 26 5.15 10.99 -3.71
N ASP A 27 5.45 12.26 -3.53
CA ASP A 27 6.46 12.98 -4.34
C ASP A 27 7.84 12.33 -4.19
N LYS A 28 8.21 11.92 -2.99
CA LYS A 28 9.47 11.20 -2.74
C LYS A 28 9.50 9.84 -3.43
N ILE A 29 8.41 9.07 -3.40
CA ILE A 29 8.29 7.76 -4.05
C ILE A 29 8.38 7.89 -5.57
N HIS A 30 7.71 8.90 -6.13
CA HIS A 30 7.64 9.12 -7.58
C HIS A 30 8.73 10.06 -8.12
N ASN A 31 9.72 10.45 -7.30
CA ASN A 31 10.81 11.28 -7.77
C ASN A 31 11.60 10.54 -8.87
N PRO A 32 11.82 11.15 -10.05
CA PRO A 32 12.48 10.48 -11.17
C PRO A 32 13.96 10.17 -10.90
N GLU A 33 14.63 10.96 -10.06
CA GLU A 33 16.06 10.80 -9.78
C GLU A 33 16.33 9.78 -8.67
N ASN A 34 15.54 9.80 -7.61
CA ASN A 34 15.82 9.03 -6.39
C ASN A 34 14.57 8.34 -5.79
N GLY A 35 13.46 8.31 -6.50
CA GLY A 35 12.29 7.53 -6.16
C GLY A 35 12.45 6.05 -6.50
N ILE A 36 11.37 5.28 -6.35
CA ILE A 36 11.42 3.81 -6.50
C ILE A 36 11.44 3.33 -7.95
N PHE A 37 11.03 4.14 -8.93
CA PHE A 37 10.93 3.74 -10.34
C PHE A 37 12.22 4.09 -11.11
N GLN A 38 12.69 3.16 -11.95
CA GLN A 38 13.86 3.32 -12.81
C GLN A 38 13.47 3.39 -14.30
N GLU A 39 12.18 3.23 -14.62
CA GLU A 39 11.68 3.19 -15.99
C GLU A 39 12.31 2.04 -16.83
N LEU A 40 12.46 0.87 -16.21
CA LEU A 40 13.03 -0.31 -16.85
C LEU A 40 12.16 -0.79 -18.02
N ASN A 41 12.77 -1.18 -19.12
CA ASN A 41 12.06 -1.88 -20.19
C ASN A 41 11.74 -3.34 -19.80
N LEU A 42 10.95 -4.03 -20.63
CA LEU A 42 10.46 -5.37 -20.31
C LEU A 42 11.59 -6.40 -20.14
N GLU A 43 12.64 -6.31 -20.93
CA GLU A 43 13.78 -7.23 -20.87
C GLU A 43 14.59 -7.00 -19.58
N GLN A 44 14.87 -5.75 -19.26
CA GLN A 44 15.56 -5.38 -18.02
C GLN A 44 14.77 -5.86 -16.78
N LYS A 45 13.44 -5.71 -16.79
CA LYS A 45 12.58 -6.22 -15.70
C LYS A 45 12.73 -7.73 -15.54
N ARG A 46 12.65 -8.49 -16.64
CA ARG A 46 12.75 -9.96 -16.60
C ARG A 46 14.12 -10.42 -16.09
N ILE A 47 15.20 -9.78 -16.54
CA ILE A 47 16.56 -10.11 -16.08
C ILE A 47 16.66 -9.87 -14.57
N LEU A 48 16.24 -8.71 -14.10
CA LEU A 48 16.32 -8.35 -12.68
C LEU A 48 15.40 -9.24 -11.80
N GLU A 49 14.21 -9.58 -12.28
CA GLU A 49 13.31 -10.53 -11.57
C GLU A 49 13.98 -11.90 -11.46
N GLN A 50 14.62 -12.41 -12.52
CA GLN A 50 15.32 -13.70 -12.49
C GLN A 50 16.53 -13.68 -11.54
N GLU A 51 17.36 -12.64 -11.59
CA GLU A 51 18.50 -12.48 -10.69
C GLU A 51 18.07 -12.46 -9.21
N LEU A 52 16.98 -11.77 -8.91
CA LEU A 52 16.43 -11.73 -7.56
C LEU A 52 15.85 -13.08 -7.13
N ALA A 53 15.14 -13.77 -8.01
CA ALA A 53 14.61 -15.11 -7.76
C ALA A 53 15.71 -16.10 -7.45
N ASP A 54 16.75 -16.15 -8.29
CA ASP A 54 17.90 -17.05 -8.14
C ASP A 54 18.67 -16.77 -6.85
N LYS A 55 18.94 -15.49 -6.56
CA LYS A 55 19.64 -15.06 -5.34
C LYS A 55 18.90 -15.45 -4.07
N ARG A 56 17.56 -15.46 -4.10
CA ARG A 56 16.70 -15.74 -2.94
C ARG A 56 16.25 -17.19 -2.89
N ASN A 57 16.47 -17.94 -3.97
CA ASN A 57 15.97 -19.31 -4.14
C ASN A 57 14.44 -19.40 -3.97
N ILE A 58 13.72 -18.52 -4.64
CA ILE A 58 12.26 -18.45 -4.66
C ILE A 58 11.71 -18.54 -6.09
N ASP A 59 10.41 -18.79 -6.23
CA ASP A 59 9.74 -18.71 -7.54
C ASP A 59 9.78 -17.25 -8.06
N ILE A 60 10.07 -17.06 -9.33
CA ILE A 60 10.12 -15.74 -9.97
C ILE A 60 8.80 -14.95 -9.79
N ARG A 61 7.65 -15.67 -9.71
CA ARG A 61 6.35 -15.06 -9.48
C ARG A 61 6.21 -14.42 -8.10
N ASP A 62 7.00 -14.89 -7.13
CA ASP A 62 6.95 -14.43 -5.75
C ASP A 62 7.88 -13.24 -5.48
N VAL A 63 8.83 -12.95 -6.37
CA VAL A 63 9.76 -11.81 -6.24
C VAL A 63 9.01 -10.52 -5.89
N ARG A 64 7.92 -10.23 -6.61
CA ARG A 64 7.12 -9.01 -6.41
C ARG A 64 6.42 -8.91 -5.05
N PHE A 65 6.34 -10.01 -4.30
CA PHE A 65 5.74 -10.08 -2.96
C PHE A 65 6.79 -10.21 -1.86
N ASP A 66 7.91 -10.90 -2.14
CA ASP A 66 8.97 -11.16 -1.16
C ASP A 66 9.79 -9.90 -0.83
N LEU A 67 9.89 -8.94 -1.74
CA LEU A 67 10.59 -7.69 -1.52
C LEU A 67 9.99 -6.91 -0.34
N SER A 68 10.85 -6.50 0.61
CA SER A 68 10.47 -5.59 1.69
C SER A 68 10.32 -4.15 1.19
N GLY A 69 9.57 -3.34 1.94
CA GLY A 69 9.43 -1.92 1.62
C GLY A 69 10.75 -1.17 1.57
N ARG A 70 11.68 -1.54 2.46
CA ARG A 70 13.05 -1.02 2.49
C ARG A 70 13.83 -1.34 1.22
N GLU A 71 13.86 -2.60 0.82
CA GLU A 71 14.58 -3.04 -0.38
C GLU A 71 14.04 -2.37 -1.64
N ILE A 72 12.71 -2.28 -1.77
CA ILE A 72 12.06 -1.62 -2.89
C ILE A 72 12.50 -0.16 -2.97
N PHE A 73 12.56 0.54 -1.84
CA PHE A 73 12.93 1.95 -1.82
C PHE A 73 14.44 2.14 -2.06
N GLU A 74 15.30 1.45 -1.30
CA GLU A 74 16.75 1.64 -1.36
C GLU A 74 17.37 1.16 -2.68
N GLN A 75 16.80 0.14 -3.31
CA GLN A 75 17.29 -0.43 -4.57
C GLN A 75 16.48 0.02 -5.80
N ARG A 76 15.48 0.89 -5.60
CA ARG A 76 14.62 1.44 -6.67
C ARG A 76 13.90 0.36 -7.49
N LEU A 77 13.29 -0.61 -6.83
CA LEU A 77 12.67 -1.79 -7.45
C LEU A 77 11.18 -1.58 -7.80
N GLY A 78 10.71 -0.33 -7.88
CA GLY A 78 9.30 0.00 -8.14
C GLY A 78 8.74 -0.55 -9.46
N ASP A 79 9.60 -0.82 -10.43
CA ASP A 79 9.19 -1.42 -11.71
C ASP A 79 8.83 -2.92 -11.62
N LEU A 80 9.25 -3.60 -10.55
CA LEU A 80 9.04 -5.05 -10.36
C LEU A 80 7.87 -5.39 -9.43
N ILE A 81 7.30 -4.42 -8.74
CA ILE A 81 6.38 -4.70 -7.63
C ILE A 81 4.91 -4.73 -8.03
N SER A 82 4.12 -5.44 -7.23
CA SER A 82 2.65 -5.43 -7.22
C SER A 82 2.10 -4.30 -6.32
N CYS A 83 0.77 -4.26 -6.14
CA CYS A 83 0.13 -3.38 -5.16
C CYS A 83 0.63 -3.61 -3.73
N THR A 84 0.91 -4.86 -3.36
CA THR A 84 1.50 -5.24 -2.06
C THR A 84 2.87 -4.58 -1.86
N GLY A 85 3.79 -4.74 -2.83
CA GLY A 85 5.11 -4.12 -2.78
C GLY A 85 5.04 -2.59 -2.75
N MET A 86 4.12 -1.99 -3.51
CA MET A 86 3.91 -0.55 -3.49
C MET A 86 3.43 -0.05 -2.12
N THR A 87 2.53 -0.80 -1.48
CA THR A 87 2.07 -0.49 -0.12
C THR A 87 3.21 -0.64 0.89
N LYS A 88 4.02 -1.71 0.80
CA LYS A 88 5.22 -1.87 1.65
C LYS A 88 6.20 -0.71 1.51
N ALA A 89 6.54 -0.32 0.28
CA ALA A 89 7.44 0.80 0.02
C ALA A 89 6.89 2.12 0.57
N PHE A 90 5.58 2.37 0.38
CA PHE A 90 4.94 3.55 0.93
C PHE A 90 5.04 3.58 2.46
N LEU A 91 4.65 2.51 3.14
CA LEU A 91 4.69 2.42 4.60
C LEU A 91 6.11 2.57 5.15
N TYR A 92 7.11 2.01 4.46
CA TYR A 92 8.53 2.20 4.82
C TYR A 92 8.95 3.67 4.75
N VAL A 93 8.64 4.36 3.66
CA VAL A 93 8.99 5.79 3.50
C VAL A 93 8.25 6.66 4.51
N ALA A 94 7.04 6.26 4.87
CA ALA A 94 6.17 6.99 5.78
C ALA A 94 6.43 6.71 7.27
N GLN A 95 7.24 5.72 7.63
CA GLN A 95 7.42 5.25 9.03
C GLN A 95 7.78 6.35 10.05
N ASN A 96 8.42 7.43 9.62
CA ASN A 96 8.83 8.55 10.48
C ASN A 96 8.00 9.82 10.21
N SER A 97 6.87 9.71 9.53
CA SER A 97 6.04 10.85 9.16
C SER A 97 5.15 11.38 10.30
N GLY A 98 4.98 10.58 11.36
CA GLY A 98 4.01 10.83 12.42
C GLY A 98 2.57 10.47 12.05
N LEU A 99 2.33 9.90 10.86
CA LEU A 99 1.02 9.42 10.43
C LEU A 99 0.70 8.05 11.06
N ASP A 100 -0.55 7.86 11.44
CA ASP A 100 -1.09 6.54 11.82
C ASP A 100 -1.55 5.83 10.54
N LEU A 101 -0.78 4.83 10.12
CA LEU A 101 -0.92 4.13 8.85
C LEU A 101 -1.13 2.63 9.04
N THR A 102 -1.88 2.04 8.12
CA THR A 102 -2.12 0.60 8.05
C THR A 102 -2.21 0.13 6.60
N ALA A 103 -2.25 -1.17 6.36
CA ALA A 103 -2.55 -1.74 5.07
C ALA A 103 -3.96 -2.35 5.06
N VAL A 104 -4.66 -2.18 3.95
CA VAL A 104 -6.02 -2.69 3.74
C VAL A 104 -5.98 -3.69 2.58
N ILE A 105 -6.45 -4.90 2.85
CA ILE A 105 -6.63 -5.94 1.84
C ILE A 105 -8.08 -5.90 1.38
N THR A 106 -8.26 -5.82 0.08
CA THR A 106 -9.58 -5.79 -0.55
C THR A 106 -9.68 -6.86 -1.63
N THR A 107 -10.90 -7.26 -1.98
CA THR A 107 -11.17 -8.14 -3.12
C THR A 107 -12.38 -7.65 -3.89
N GLU A 108 -12.46 -7.92 -5.19
CA GLU A 108 -13.66 -7.60 -5.96
C GLU A 108 -14.89 -8.31 -5.37
N ALA A 109 -15.95 -7.57 -5.10
CA ALA A 109 -17.17 -8.11 -4.47
C ALA A 109 -17.81 -9.24 -5.29
N GLU A 110 -17.69 -9.19 -6.62
CA GLU A 110 -18.17 -10.25 -7.51
C GLU A 110 -17.36 -11.55 -7.36
N CYS A 111 -16.06 -11.46 -7.04
CA CYS A 111 -15.18 -12.61 -6.90
C CYS A 111 -15.43 -13.39 -5.59
N LEU A 112 -15.92 -12.73 -4.55
CA LEU A 112 -16.29 -13.38 -3.28
C LEU A 112 -17.39 -14.43 -3.47
N ASN A 113 -18.33 -14.18 -4.38
CA ASN A 113 -19.45 -15.06 -4.64
C ASN A 113 -19.13 -16.22 -5.60
N SER A 114 -18.08 -16.08 -6.43
CA SER A 114 -17.69 -17.05 -7.45
C SER A 114 -16.59 -18.00 -7.04
N GLY A 115 -15.96 -17.80 -5.89
CA GLY A 115 -14.79 -18.56 -5.44
C GLY A 115 -13.51 -18.26 -6.22
N HIS A 116 -13.53 -17.28 -7.13
CA HIS A 116 -12.38 -16.89 -7.95
C HIS A 116 -11.68 -15.69 -7.28
N SER A 117 -10.59 -15.96 -6.58
CA SER A 117 -9.88 -14.98 -5.72
C SER A 117 -8.80 -14.17 -6.43
N ASN A 118 -8.81 -14.05 -7.75
CA ASN A 118 -7.65 -13.51 -8.48
C ASN A 118 -7.55 -11.99 -8.55
N ASN A 119 -8.49 -11.24 -7.98
CA ASN A 119 -8.52 -9.78 -8.05
C ASN A 119 -8.44 -9.11 -6.67
N GLY A 120 -7.60 -9.66 -5.79
CA GLY A 120 -7.25 -8.99 -4.53
C GLY A 120 -6.41 -7.73 -4.78
N HIS A 121 -6.60 -6.72 -3.95
CA HIS A 121 -5.81 -5.50 -3.98
C HIS A 121 -5.37 -5.11 -2.57
N VAL A 122 -4.16 -4.60 -2.43
CA VAL A 122 -3.59 -4.13 -1.17
C VAL A 122 -3.24 -2.66 -1.32
N VAL A 123 -3.78 -1.84 -0.43
CA VAL A 123 -3.55 -0.39 -0.43
C VAL A 123 -3.23 0.10 0.97
N PRO A 124 -2.46 1.18 1.12
CA PRO A 124 -2.31 1.83 2.42
C PRO A 124 -3.56 2.60 2.79
N ALA A 125 -3.77 2.74 4.10
CA ALA A 125 -4.77 3.62 4.67
C ALA A 125 -4.17 4.48 5.77
N VAL A 126 -4.69 5.68 5.94
CA VAL A 126 -4.28 6.65 6.94
C VAL A 126 -5.45 6.97 7.84
N LYS A 127 -5.16 7.12 9.13
CA LYS A 127 -6.17 7.57 10.09
C LYS A 127 -6.37 9.07 9.95
N MET A 128 -7.63 9.48 9.75
CA MET A 128 -8.04 10.88 9.59
C MET A 128 -8.60 11.45 10.91
N SER A 129 -8.95 12.71 10.92
CA SER A 129 -9.47 13.41 12.10
C SER A 129 -10.81 12.86 12.62
N ASP A 130 -11.55 12.13 11.79
CA ASP A 130 -12.77 11.39 12.17
C ASP A 130 -12.47 10.10 12.95
N ASN A 131 -11.19 9.84 13.24
CA ASN A 131 -10.67 8.66 13.91
C ASN A 131 -10.88 7.33 13.13
N GLN A 132 -11.13 7.39 11.81
CA GLN A 132 -11.26 6.25 10.93
C GLN A 132 -10.10 6.18 9.94
N TYR A 133 -9.78 4.97 9.47
CA TYR A 133 -8.80 4.79 8.40
C TYR A 133 -9.46 5.04 7.05
N HIS A 134 -8.76 5.77 6.18
CA HIS A 134 -9.16 6.09 4.82
C HIS A 134 -8.11 5.61 3.84
N ILE A 135 -8.53 4.86 2.82
CA ILE A 135 -7.60 4.32 1.80
C ILE A 135 -7.14 5.39 0.83
N PHE A 136 -5.98 5.15 0.23
CA PHE A 136 -5.49 5.91 -0.92
C PHE A 136 -4.60 5.02 -1.81
N GLU A 137 -4.40 5.46 -3.07
CA GLU A 137 -3.65 4.69 -4.06
C GLU A 137 -2.28 5.33 -4.33
N PRO A 138 -1.19 4.74 -3.83
CA PRO A 138 0.14 5.33 -3.96
C PRO A 138 0.76 5.19 -5.37
N ARG A 139 0.19 4.36 -6.25
CA ARG A 139 0.68 4.19 -7.62
C ARG A 139 0.36 5.34 -8.56
N ALA A 140 -0.71 6.04 -8.28
CA ALA A 140 -1.21 7.02 -9.20
C ALA A 140 -0.50 8.36 -9.00
N LYS A 141 0.58 8.59 -9.76
CA LYS A 141 1.28 9.88 -9.82
C LYS A 141 0.31 11.06 -10.07
N ASN A 142 -0.79 10.81 -10.77
CA ASN A 142 -1.83 11.81 -11.09
C ASN A 142 -3.07 11.70 -10.18
N ALA A 143 -3.10 10.81 -9.20
CA ALA A 143 -4.23 10.66 -8.27
C ALA A 143 -4.30 11.77 -7.22
N MET A 144 -3.35 12.69 -7.23
CA MET A 144 -3.19 13.77 -6.26
C MET A 144 -4.24 14.89 -6.40
N GLY A 145 -5.14 14.81 -7.38
CA GLY A 145 -6.25 15.74 -7.56
C GLY A 145 -7.55 15.26 -6.87
N GLN A 146 -8.66 15.47 -7.55
CA GLN A 146 -10.00 15.10 -7.04
C GLN A 146 -10.13 13.61 -6.68
N ASN A 147 -9.39 12.73 -7.35
CA ASN A 147 -9.42 11.28 -7.10
C ASN A 147 -8.79 10.91 -5.75
N PHE A 148 -7.70 11.57 -5.36
CA PHE A 148 -7.05 11.34 -4.07
C PHE A 148 -7.98 11.76 -2.91
N GLN A 149 -8.59 12.94 -3.02
CA GLN A 149 -9.57 13.42 -2.03
C GLN A 149 -10.81 12.51 -1.97
N ARG A 150 -11.27 12.00 -3.11
CA ARG A 150 -12.39 11.05 -3.16
C ARG A 150 -12.06 9.73 -2.47
N MET A 151 -10.84 9.21 -2.62
CA MET A 151 -10.42 7.99 -1.92
C MET A 151 -10.33 8.23 -0.42
N LEU A 152 -9.67 9.31 0.00
CA LEU A 152 -9.60 9.69 1.41
C LEU A 152 -10.98 9.97 2.04
N SER A 153 -12.01 10.19 1.24
CA SER A 153 -13.39 10.34 1.74
C SER A 153 -14.08 9.01 2.09
N GLN A 154 -13.43 7.87 1.85
CA GLN A 154 -14.00 6.55 2.07
C GLN A 154 -13.39 5.89 3.32
N PRO A 155 -14.07 5.94 4.48
CA PRO A 155 -13.61 5.23 5.65
C PRO A 155 -13.73 3.72 5.46
N VAL A 156 -12.72 2.98 5.92
CA VAL A 156 -12.66 1.53 5.76
C VAL A 156 -13.08 0.78 7.02
N ALA A 157 -13.81 -0.31 6.82
CA ALA A 157 -14.06 -1.32 7.83
C ALA A 157 -14.22 -2.67 7.16
N VAL A 158 -13.81 -3.74 7.83
CA VAL A 158 -13.97 -5.11 7.31
C VAL A 158 -15.43 -5.37 6.94
N GLY A 159 -15.67 -5.94 5.77
CA GLY A 159 -16.99 -6.20 5.20
C GLY A 159 -17.64 -5.00 4.51
N LYS A 160 -17.03 -3.82 4.51
CA LYS A 160 -17.52 -2.66 3.74
C LYS A 160 -16.96 -2.63 2.34
N ASN A 161 -17.77 -2.12 1.41
CA ASN A 161 -17.33 -1.85 0.05
C ASN A 161 -16.61 -0.51 -0.05
N VAL A 162 -15.52 -0.51 -0.81
CA VAL A 162 -14.73 0.66 -1.17
C VAL A 162 -14.53 0.69 -2.69
N PHE A 163 -14.18 1.85 -3.23
CA PHE A 163 -13.91 2.01 -4.66
C PHE A 163 -12.43 2.36 -4.87
N HIS A 164 -11.73 1.56 -5.67
CA HIS A 164 -10.37 1.83 -6.10
C HIS A 164 -10.36 2.52 -7.46
N ILE A 165 -9.61 3.60 -7.58
CA ILE A 165 -9.48 4.37 -8.82
C ILE A 165 -8.16 3.96 -9.50
N LEU A 166 -8.00 2.69 -9.82
CA LEU A 166 -6.81 2.22 -10.56
C LEU A 166 -7.01 2.20 -12.06
N ASN A 167 -8.23 2.08 -12.52
CA ASN A 167 -8.53 2.03 -13.93
C ASN A 167 -9.70 2.96 -14.22
N SER A 168 -9.48 3.89 -15.12
CA SER A 168 -10.42 4.88 -15.64
C SER A 168 -11.69 4.31 -16.27
N ILE A 169 -11.92 3.00 -16.24
CA ILE A 169 -12.93 2.35 -17.05
C ILE A 169 -14.14 1.83 -16.27
N LYS A 170 -14.02 1.48 -14.98
CA LYS A 170 -15.21 1.08 -14.18
C LYS A 170 -14.92 1.25 -12.69
N ASP A 171 -15.73 2.03 -12.01
CA ASP A 171 -15.86 2.04 -10.55
C ASP A 171 -16.45 0.68 -10.11
N LYS A 172 -15.60 -0.35 -9.96
CA LYS A 172 -16.03 -1.62 -9.40
C LYS A 172 -15.93 -1.57 -7.89
N PRO A 173 -16.91 -2.06 -7.16
CA PRO A 173 -16.83 -2.17 -5.71
C PRO A 173 -15.85 -3.28 -5.32
N TYR A 174 -15.00 -2.96 -4.34
CA TYR A 174 -14.15 -3.92 -3.64
C TYR A 174 -14.63 -4.05 -2.20
N GLU A 175 -14.64 -5.24 -1.66
CA GLU A 175 -14.92 -5.45 -0.25
C GLU A 175 -13.61 -5.46 0.54
N VAL A 176 -13.58 -4.75 1.66
CA VAL A 176 -12.48 -4.80 2.62
C VAL A 176 -12.54 -6.15 3.35
N VAL A 177 -11.54 -6.99 3.15
CA VAL A 177 -11.47 -8.33 3.76
C VAL A 177 -10.61 -8.37 5.00
N ASP A 178 -9.58 -7.51 5.09
CA ASP A 178 -8.73 -7.41 6.26
C ASP A 178 -8.06 -6.03 6.37
N ILE A 179 -7.72 -5.63 7.59
CA ILE A 179 -6.94 -4.44 7.92
C ILE A 179 -5.76 -4.93 8.76
N ILE A 180 -4.54 -4.77 8.26
CA ILE A 180 -3.34 -5.38 8.81
C ILE A 180 -2.26 -4.34 9.11
N THR A 181 -1.42 -4.63 10.11
CA THR A 181 -0.29 -3.77 10.45
C THR A 181 0.82 -3.84 9.39
N THR A 182 1.76 -2.90 9.48
CA THR A 182 2.96 -2.90 8.62
C THR A 182 3.76 -4.20 8.77
N GLU A 183 3.91 -4.69 10.01
CA GLU A 183 4.64 -5.93 10.28
C GLU A 183 3.95 -7.15 9.66
N GLN A 184 2.63 -7.22 9.72
CA GLN A 184 1.86 -8.29 9.09
C GLN A 184 1.94 -8.22 7.57
N LEU A 185 1.98 -7.01 7.00
CA LEU A 185 2.16 -6.82 5.57
C LEU A 185 3.55 -7.29 5.10
N GLU A 186 4.60 -7.00 5.88
CA GLU A 186 5.96 -7.44 5.55
C GLU A 186 6.13 -8.97 5.60
N GLN A 187 5.23 -9.68 6.27
CA GLN A 187 5.21 -11.16 6.30
C GLN A 187 4.59 -11.79 5.05
N ILE A 188 3.92 -11.00 4.20
CA ILE A 188 3.38 -11.48 2.92
C ILE A 188 4.55 -11.63 1.95
N LYS A 189 4.86 -12.88 1.57
CA LYS A 189 6.03 -13.22 0.76
C LYS A 189 5.68 -13.87 -0.58
N THR A 190 4.47 -14.39 -0.70
CA THR A 190 4.02 -15.13 -1.87
C THR A 190 2.66 -14.64 -2.36
N MET A 191 2.30 -15.05 -3.58
CA MET A 191 0.94 -14.85 -4.10
C MET A 191 -0.09 -15.60 -3.26
N ASP A 192 0.27 -16.78 -2.77
CA ASP A 192 -0.64 -17.61 -1.95
C ASP A 192 -0.97 -16.94 -0.61
N ASP A 193 -0.02 -16.22 0.01
CA ASP A 193 -0.29 -15.44 1.23
C ASP A 193 -1.40 -14.39 1.00
N ILE A 194 -1.39 -13.71 -0.16
CA ILE A 194 -2.44 -12.74 -0.52
C ILE A 194 -3.77 -13.44 -0.75
N ILE A 195 -3.76 -14.56 -1.48
CA ILE A 195 -4.97 -15.33 -1.78
C ILE A 195 -5.61 -15.83 -0.47
N GLU A 196 -4.81 -16.36 0.45
CA GLU A 196 -5.29 -16.83 1.75
C GLU A 196 -5.92 -15.69 2.57
N LYS A 197 -5.23 -14.55 2.66
CA LYS A 197 -5.75 -13.37 3.37
C LYS A 197 -6.99 -12.75 2.70
N SER A 198 -7.11 -12.89 1.37
CA SER A 198 -8.26 -12.39 0.60
C SER A 198 -9.49 -13.30 0.69
N ARG A 199 -9.35 -14.51 1.22
CA ARG A 199 -10.49 -15.39 1.50
C ARG A 199 -11.12 -14.96 2.82
N ARG A 200 -12.45 -14.81 2.82
CA ARG A 200 -13.18 -14.59 4.08
C ARG A 200 -12.84 -15.74 5.03
N LYS A 201 -12.41 -15.40 6.23
CA LYS A 201 -12.46 -16.36 7.34
C LYS A 201 -13.93 -16.67 7.58
N GLN A 202 -14.36 -17.84 7.11
CA GLN A 202 -15.68 -18.38 7.41
C GLN A 202 -15.82 -18.66 8.90
#